data_1d34a6809cab4de20b16be7b187fe662
#
_entry.id   1d34a6809cab4de20b16be7b187fe662
#
_cell.length_a   1.000
_cell.length_b   1.000
_cell.length_c   1.000
_cell.angle_alpha   90.00
_cell.angle_beta   90.00
_cell.angle_gamma   90.00
#
_symmetry.space_group_name_H-M   'P 1'
#
loop_
_entity.id
_entity.type
_entity.pdbx_description
1 polymer ?
#
loop_
_entity_poly.entity_id
_entity_poly.type
_entity_poly.pdbx_seq_one_letter_code
_entity_poly.pdbx_strand_id
1 'polypeptide(L)'
;CYAFLRYHGEERLLVVVNFDRQKAHDATLKIPEAALKTLGLPTNGQLRAVDQLLTRRELAVSAPDLYAPDAAKGLKVGLPPLSAAVFRLTAK
;
A
#
# COMPACT_ATOMS: atom_id res chain seq x y z
N CYS A 1 8.37 9.37 5.31
CA CYS A 1 7.04 8.91 4.83
C CYS A 1 6.24 8.29 5.96
N TYR A 2 4.96 8.46 5.89
CA TYR A 2 4.03 7.91 6.87
C TYR A 2 2.97 7.10 6.12
N ALA A 3 2.65 5.92 6.62
CA ALA A 3 1.66 5.05 5.99
C ALA A 3 0.72 4.47 7.04
N PHE A 4 -0.55 4.38 6.70
CA PHE A 4 -1.55 3.75 7.57
C PHE A 4 -2.66 3.11 6.75
N LEU A 5 -3.34 2.15 7.38
CA LEU A 5 -4.48 1.46 6.78
C LEU A 5 -5.78 2.05 7.29
N ARG A 6 -6.73 2.13 6.40
CA ARG A 6 -8.06 2.63 6.70
C ARG A 6 -9.10 1.72 6.05
N TYR A 7 -10.23 1.52 6.69
CA TYR A 7 -11.33 0.83 6.04
C TYR A 7 -12.65 1.50 6.39
N HIS A 8 -13.56 1.46 5.42
CA HIS A 8 -14.90 2.02 5.57
C HIS A 8 -15.84 1.14 4.77
N GLY A 9 -16.76 0.47 5.44
CA GLY A 9 -17.61 -0.52 4.79
C GLY A 9 -16.76 -1.64 4.19
N GLU A 10 -16.85 -1.83 2.89
CA GLU A 10 -16.08 -2.83 2.16
C GLU A 10 -14.78 -2.31 1.59
N GLU A 11 -14.54 -1.01 1.67
CA GLU A 11 -13.31 -0.42 1.16
C GLU A 11 -12.15 -0.64 2.11
N ARG A 12 -11.00 -0.96 1.54
CA ARG A 12 -9.73 -1.15 2.24
C ARG A 12 -8.72 -0.22 1.60
N LEU A 13 -8.29 0.78 2.34
CA LEU A 13 -7.41 1.83 1.81
C LEU A 13 -6.07 1.81 2.53
N LEU A 14 -5.01 1.93 1.74
CA LEU A 14 -3.66 2.16 2.24
C LEU A 14 -3.28 3.60 1.90
N VAL A 15 -3.08 4.41 2.91
CA VAL A 15 -2.75 5.84 2.74
C VAL A 15 -1.28 6.03 3.04
N VAL A 16 -0.57 6.69 2.13
CA VAL A 16 0.85 6.97 2.26
C VAL A 16 1.09 8.46 2.04
N VAL A 17 1.84 9.09 2.94
CA VAL A 17 2.09 10.53 2.86
C VAL A 17 3.59 10.78 2.91
N ASN A 18 4.06 11.64 2.01
CA ASN A 18 5.41 12.16 2.03
C ASN A 18 5.40 13.60 2.54
N PHE A 19 5.92 13.83 3.74
CA PHE A 19 5.99 15.14 4.36
C PHE A 19 7.24 15.93 3.98
N ASP A 20 8.16 15.35 3.22
CA ASP A 20 9.38 16.05 2.81
C ASP A 20 9.03 17.10 1.77
N ARG A 21 9.45 18.33 2.04
CA ARG A 21 9.17 19.48 1.18
C ARG A 21 10.06 19.56 -0.04
N GLN A 22 11.20 18.88 -0.01
CA GLN A 22 12.24 19.06 -1.01
C GLN A 22 12.50 17.83 -1.85
N LYS A 23 12.24 16.65 -1.30
CA LYS A 23 12.62 15.39 -1.95
C LYS A 23 11.44 14.48 -2.19
N ALA A 24 11.44 13.87 -3.36
CA ALA A 24 10.62 12.72 -3.62
C ALA A 24 11.19 11.52 -2.83
N HIS A 25 10.34 10.62 -2.41
CA HIS A 25 10.74 9.41 -1.69
C HIS A 25 10.18 8.18 -2.38
N ASP A 26 11.02 7.16 -2.50
CA ASP A 26 10.57 5.84 -2.88
C ASP A 26 10.36 5.03 -1.60
N ALA A 27 9.19 4.49 -1.45
CA ALA A 27 8.83 3.70 -0.28
C ALA A 27 8.47 2.28 -0.67
N THR A 28 8.90 1.32 0.15
CA THR A 28 8.44 -0.05 0.05
C THR A 28 7.50 -0.30 1.22
N LEU A 29 6.22 -0.48 0.91
CA LEU A 29 5.18 -0.58 1.92
C LEU A 29 4.99 -2.03 2.35
N LYS A 30 4.83 -2.23 3.64
CA LYS A 30 4.61 -3.53 4.26
C LYS A 30 3.27 -3.55 4.97
N ILE A 31 2.60 -4.68 4.91
CA ILE A 31 1.37 -4.91 5.64
C ILE A 31 1.52 -6.23 6.40
N PRO A 32 1.51 -6.22 7.73
CA PRO A 32 1.62 -7.45 8.50
C PRO A 32 0.51 -8.44 8.16
N GLU A 33 0.80 -9.72 8.25
CA GLU A 33 -0.17 -10.78 7.99
C GLU A 33 -1.42 -10.62 8.85
N ALA A 34 -1.25 -10.30 10.13
CA ALA A 34 -2.37 -10.08 11.03
C ALA A 34 -3.27 -8.94 10.57
N ALA A 35 -2.69 -7.87 10.01
CA ALA A 35 -3.47 -6.76 9.47
C ALA A 35 -4.27 -7.17 8.23
N LEU A 36 -3.68 -7.98 7.35
CA LEU A 36 -4.41 -8.52 6.20
C LEU A 36 -5.63 -9.34 6.64
N LYS A 37 -5.47 -10.17 7.66
CA LYS A 37 -6.57 -10.96 8.21
C LYS A 37 -7.65 -10.08 8.81
N THR A 38 -7.26 -9.06 9.55
CA THR A 38 -8.20 -8.11 10.15
C THR A 38 -9.02 -7.37 9.10
N LEU A 39 -8.40 -7.02 7.98
CA LEU A 39 -9.07 -6.35 6.88
C LEU A 39 -9.90 -7.30 6.00
N GLY A 40 -9.84 -8.60 6.24
CA GLY A 40 -10.55 -9.58 5.42
C GLY A 40 -9.90 -9.80 4.06
N LEU A 41 -8.62 -9.45 3.92
CA LEU A 41 -7.87 -9.67 2.68
C LEU A 41 -7.14 -11.00 2.73
N PRO A 42 -6.90 -11.64 1.57
CA PRO A 42 -6.17 -12.91 1.55
C PRO A 42 -4.73 -12.72 1.98
N THR A 43 -4.18 -13.71 2.66
CA THR A 43 -2.78 -13.73 3.08
C THR A 43 -1.89 -14.49 2.09
N ASN A 44 -2.48 -15.11 1.09
CA ASN A 44 -1.80 -15.78 0.00
C ASN A 44 -2.36 -15.30 -1.33
N GLY A 45 -1.56 -15.42 -2.39
CA GLY A 45 -1.99 -15.03 -3.73
C GLY A 45 -1.75 -13.56 -4.01
N GLN A 46 -2.45 -13.04 -4.99
CA GLN A 46 -2.26 -11.68 -5.49
C GLN A 46 -3.28 -10.73 -4.93
N LEU A 47 -2.82 -9.52 -4.62
CA LEU A 47 -3.68 -8.40 -4.27
C LEU A 47 -3.54 -7.31 -5.33
N ARG A 48 -4.58 -6.52 -5.48
CA ARG A 48 -4.63 -5.35 -6.32
C ARG A 48 -4.57 -4.10 -5.47
N ALA A 49 -3.70 -3.17 -5.83
CA ALA A 49 -3.67 -1.84 -5.23
C ALA A 49 -3.93 -0.82 -6.33
N VAL A 50 -5.05 -0.11 -6.25
CA VAL A 50 -5.42 0.89 -7.25
C VAL A 50 -5.22 2.27 -6.66
N ASP A 51 -4.34 3.06 -7.28
CA ASP A 51 -4.08 4.43 -6.87
C ASP A 51 -5.32 5.29 -7.12
N GLN A 52 -5.83 5.92 -6.06
CA GLN A 52 -7.06 6.69 -6.12
C GLN A 52 -6.83 8.19 -6.37
N LEU A 53 -5.61 8.70 -6.17
CA LEU A 53 -5.35 10.13 -6.22
C LEU A 53 -4.48 10.58 -7.40
N LEU A 54 -3.40 9.86 -7.69
CA LEU A 54 -2.38 10.35 -8.62
C LEU A 54 -2.53 9.76 -10.02
N THR A 55 -2.26 8.48 -10.17
CA THR A 55 -2.14 7.87 -11.48
C THR A 55 -3.33 7.03 -11.89
N ARG A 56 -4.17 6.66 -10.95
CA ARG A 56 -5.26 5.70 -11.13
C ARG A 56 -4.76 4.34 -11.63
N ARG A 57 -3.48 4.07 -11.48
CA ARG A 57 -2.88 2.82 -11.88
C ARG A 57 -3.21 1.70 -10.93
N GLU A 58 -3.34 0.52 -11.49
CA GLU A 58 -3.48 -0.71 -10.75
C GLU A 58 -2.11 -1.36 -10.60
N LEU A 59 -1.73 -1.65 -9.37
CA LEU A 59 -0.52 -2.37 -9.05
C LEU A 59 -0.89 -3.74 -8.50
N ALA A 60 -0.22 -4.77 -8.99
CA ALA A 60 -0.37 -6.11 -8.44
C ALA A 60 0.76 -6.38 -7.46
N VAL A 61 0.43 -6.98 -6.34
CA VAL A 61 1.41 -7.36 -5.33
C VAL A 61 1.05 -8.72 -4.76
N SER A 62 2.06 -9.55 -4.53
CA SER A 62 1.85 -10.83 -3.84
C SER A 62 1.62 -10.57 -2.36
N ALA A 63 0.55 -11.11 -1.80
CA ALA A 63 0.23 -10.92 -0.39
C ALA A 63 1.39 -11.33 0.53
N PRO A 64 2.07 -12.49 0.33
CA PRO A 64 3.22 -12.85 1.14
C PRO A 64 4.36 -11.83 1.11
N ASP A 65 4.55 -11.12 -0.01
CA ASP A 65 5.60 -10.10 -0.10
C ASP A 65 5.34 -8.91 0.83
N LEU A 66 4.08 -8.63 1.17
CA LEU A 66 3.74 -7.52 2.05
C LEU A 66 4.22 -7.74 3.48
N TYR A 67 4.27 -8.98 3.95
CA TYR A 67 4.72 -9.28 5.31
C TYR A 67 6.02 -10.06 5.38
N ALA A 68 6.67 -10.31 4.24
CA ALA A 68 7.96 -10.98 4.21
C ALA A 68 9.01 -10.16 4.96
N PRO A 69 9.97 -10.81 5.63
CA PRO A 69 11.03 -10.08 6.36
C PRO A 69 12.00 -9.34 5.46
N ASP A 70 12.01 -9.65 4.16
CA ASP A 70 12.90 -8.99 3.19
C ASP A 70 12.41 -7.57 2.93
N ALA A 71 13.23 -6.57 3.26
CA ALA A 71 12.89 -5.16 3.08
C ALA A 71 12.72 -4.77 1.60
N ALA A 72 13.25 -5.55 0.66
CA ALA A 72 13.09 -5.29 -0.76
C ALA A 72 11.75 -5.77 -1.31
N LYS A 73 11.00 -6.57 -0.54
CA LYS A 73 9.69 -7.07 -0.94
C LYS A 73 8.58 -6.24 -0.32
N GLY A 74 7.54 -5.98 -1.07
CA GLY A 74 6.40 -5.18 -0.64
C GLY A 74 5.84 -4.36 -1.79
N LEU A 75 4.94 -3.45 -1.48
CA LEU A 75 4.37 -2.53 -2.46
C LEU A 75 5.28 -1.31 -2.61
N LYS A 76 5.85 -1.14 -3.80
CA LYS A 76 6.78 -0.04 -4.07
C LYS A 76 6.04 1.16 -4.61
N VAL A 77 6.24 2.30 -3.97
CA VAL A 77 5.55 3.55 -4.29
C VAL A 77 6.56 4.69 -4.35
N GLY A 78 6.47 5.50 -5.41
CA GLY A 78 7.22 6.75 -5.50
C GLY A 78 6.31 7.91 -5.13
N LEU A 79 6.76 8.77 -4.21
CA LEU A 79 5.99 9.91 -3.73
C LEU A 79 6.74 11.19 -4.00
N PRO A 80 6.19 12.12 -4.80
CA PRO A 80 6.73 13.47 -4.95
C PRO A 80 6.77 14.20 -3.61
N PRO A 81 7.52 15.31 -3.51
CA PRO A 81 7.52 16.11 -2.27
C PRO A 81 6.11 16.55 -1.89
N LEU A 82 5.83 16.57 -0.59
CA LEU A 82 4.55 17.00 -0.03
C LEU A 82 3.34 16.36 -0.72
N SER A 83 3.43 15.07 -1.00
CA SER A 83 2.34 14.38 -1.68
C SER A 83 1.80 13.21 -0.86
N ALA A 84 0.65 12.73 -1.27
CA ALA A 84 0.05 11.54 -0.68
C ALA A 84 -0.43 10.61 -1.79
N ALA A 85 -0.47 9.32 -1.50
CA ALA A 85 -1.11 8.33 -2.35
C ALA A 85 -2.11 7.55 -1.51
N VAL A 86 -3.21 7.19 -2.12
CA VAL A 86 -4.23 6.36 -1.51
C VAL A 86 -4.48 5.18 -2.42
N PHE A 87 -4.25 3.97 -1.92
CA PHE A 87 -4.44 2.75 -2.69
C PHE A 87 -5.65 2.00 -2.17
N ARG A 88 -6.55 1.66 -3.06
CA ARG A 88 -7.66 0.77 -2.75
C ARG A 88 -7.16 -0.66 -2.91
N LEU A 89 -7.23 -1.44 -1.85
CA LEU A 89 -6.77 -2.82 -1.84
C LEU A 89 -7.94 -3.76 -2.08
N THR A 90 -7.77 -4.65 -3.04
CA THR A 90 -8.79 -5.65 -3.34
C THR A 90 -8.12 -7.00 -3.59
N ALA A 91 -8.84 -8.07 -3.34
CA ALA A 91 -8.41 -9.41 -3.73
C ALA A 91 -8.47 -9.52 -5.25
N LYS A 92 -7.48 -10.16 -5.80
CA LYS A 92 -7.45 -10.39 -7.23
C LYS A 92 -8.23 -11.64 -7.61
#